data_b8d3da8e2d98e4c4774aa2d305f326ed
#
_entry.id   b8d3da8e2d98e4c4774aa2d305f326ed
#
_cell.length_a   1.000
_cell.length_b   1.000
_cell.length_c   1.000
_cell.angle_alpha   90.00
_cell.angle_beta   90.00
_cell.angle_gamma   90.00
#
_symmetry.space_group_name_H-M   'P 1'
#
loop_
_entity.id
_entity.type
_entity.pdbx_description
1 polymer ?
#
loop_
_entity_poly.entity_id
_entity_poly.type
_entity_poly.pdbx_seq_one_letter_code
_entity_poly.pdbx_strand_id
1 'polypeptide(L)'
;MSQNNTQTFQRTSPARVGKMMAIMLGVCLIGGIVFFSMWDYWISEPPNVIKVMAGDVDHSGPAEATGITITQNLSFLESADFRSLTFNAMIDEPGVNPTIEMSVGDKVVFNVVNDGMSFHAFGVTKDTEGFAGIIPGSEIAAPTNPLKPGESGI
;
A
#
# COMPACT_ATOMS: atom_id res chain seq x y z
N MET A 1 62.40 -20.81 9.85
CA MET A 1 61.78 -20.74 11.18
C MET A 1 60.29 -20.37 10.96
N SER A 2 59.43 -21.36 11.06
CA SER A 2 57.97 -21.20 10.88
C SER A 2 57.38 -20.88 12.27
N GLN A 3 56.86 -19.70 12.44
CA GLN A 3 56.11 -19.34 13.65
C GLN A 3 54.68 -19.90 13.55
N ASN A 4 54.42 -20.95 14.33
CA ASN A 4 53.06 -21.48 14.54
C ASN A 4 52.28 -20.44 15.39
N ASN A 5 51.43 -19.68 14.72
CA ASN A 5 50.51 -18.75 15.34
C ASN A 5 49.27 -19.53 15.85
N THR A 6 49.39 -20.19 16.99
CA THR A 6 48.27 -20.82 17.67
C THR A 6 47.36 -19.73 18.24
N GLN A 7 46.30 -19.40 17.52
CA GLN A 7 45.24 -18.55 18.03
C GLN A 7 44.51 -19.28 19.17
N THR A 8 44.83 -18.92 20.42
CA THR A 8 44.09 -19.38 21.61
C THR A 8 42.71 -18.71 21.61
N PHE A 9 41.68 -19.47 21.25
CA PHE A 9 40.29 -19.05 21.47
C PHE A 9 40.04 -18.83 22.95
N GLN A 10 39.91 -17.57 23.36
CA GLN A 10 39.51 -17.24 24.72
C GLN A 10 38.06 -17.66 24.94
N ARG A 11 37.84 -18.77 25.64
CA ARG A 11 36.51 -19.17 26.11
C ARG A 11 36.00 -18.15 27.11
N THR A 12 34.86 -17.52 26.80
CA THR A 12 34.15 -16.65 27.74
C THR A 12 33.81 -17.43 29.02
N SER A 13 34.06 -16.82 30.19
CA SER A 13 33.76 -17.49 31.45
C SER A 13 32.25 -17.76 31.58
N PRO A 14 31.82 -18.86 32.22
CA PRO A 14 30.40 -19.17 32.42
C PRO A 14 29.60 -18.06 33.05
N ALA A 15 30.21 -17.30 33.96
CA ALA A 15 29.59 -16.16 34.62
C ALA A 15 29.30 -14.99 33.65
N ARG A 16 30.16 -14.75 32.64
CA ARG A 16 29.93 -13.73 31.62
C ARG A 16 28.83 -14.16 30.65
N VAL A 17 28.82 -15.43 30.27
CA VAL A 17 27.76 -16.01 29.44
C VAL A 17 26.41 -15.90 30.14
N GLY A 18 26.34 -16.26 31.44
CA GLY A 18 25.12 -16.14 32.22
C GLY A 18 24.58 -14.70 32.31
N LYS A 19 25.47 -13.71 32.51
CA LYS A 19 25.09 -12.29 32.52
C LYS A 19 24.58 -11.83 31.16
N MET A 20 25.22 -12.20 30.05
CA MET A 20 24.79 -11.84 28.71
C MET A 20 23.43 -12.47 28.37
N MET A 21 23.23 -13.74 28.73
CA MET A 21 21.92 -14.40 28.54
C MET A 21 20.82 -13.75 29.35
N ALA A 22 21.09 -13.37 30.63
CA ALA A 22 20.10 -12.67 31.45
C ALA A 22 19.72 -11.30 30.89
N ILE A 23 20.70 -10.55 30.37
CA ILE A 23 20.44 -9.25 29.69
C ILE A 23 19.61 -9.46 28.41
N MET A 24 19.98 -10.42 27.56
CA MET A 24 19.20 -10.72 26.36
C MET A 24 17.76 -11.12 26.67
N LEU A 25 17.59 -11.97 27.68
CA LEU A 25 16.25 -12.42 28.10
C LEU A 25 15.42 -11.25 28.65
N GLY A 26 16.05 -10.36 29.41
CA GLY A 26 15.42 -9.12 29.89
C GLY A 26 14.98 -8.20 28.75
N VAL A 27 15.83 -7.99 27.75
CA VAL A 27 15.49 -7.18 26.57
C VAL A 27 14.36 -7.82 25.78
N CYS A 28 14.37 -9.13 25.57
CA CYS A 28 13.30 -9.84 24.89
C CYS A 28 11.96 -9.76 25.63
N LEU A 29 11.99 -9.90 26.97
CA LEU A 29 10.77 -9.80 27.78
C LEU A 29 10.19 -8.38 27.74
N ILE A 30 11.02 -7.36 27.97
CA ILE A 30 10.57 -5.96 27.91
C ILE A 30 10.08 -5.61 26.52
N GLY A 31 10.83 -5.97 25.46
CA GLY A 31 10.43 -5.75 24.07
C GLY A 31 9.13 -6.46 23.73
N GLY A 32 8.95 -7.69 24.19
CA GLY A 32 7.70 -8.44 24.02
C GLY A 32 6.51 -7.78 24.72
N ILE A 33 6.69 -7.35 25.98
CA ILE A 33 5.62 -6.66 26.72
C ILE A 33 5.22 -5.35 26.01
N VAL A 34 6.19 -4.54 25.58
CA VAL A 34 5.91 -3.30 24.85
C VAL A 34 5.22 -3.60 23.53
N PHE A 35 5.71 -4.57 22.77
CA PHE A 35 5.11 -4.95 21.49
C PHE A 35 3.66 -5.41 21.66
N PHE A 36 3.38 -6.32 22.60
CA PHE A 36 2.02 -6.81 22.83
C PHE A 36 1.09 -5.79 23.50
N SER A 37 1.61 -4.89 24.34
CA SER A 37 0.79 -3.81 24.91
C SER A 37 0.43 -2.73 23.88
N MET A 38 1.22 -2.61 22.83
CA MET A 38 0.94 -1.69 21.71
C MET A 38 0.33 -2.40 20.49
N TRP A 39 -0.05 -3.67 20.63
CA TRP A 39 -0.61 -4.46 19.52
C TRP A 39 -1.81 -3.79 18.89
N ASP A 40 -2.74 -3.31 19.69
CA ASP A 40 -3.93 -2.61 19.22
C ASP A 40 -3.58 -1.30 18.48
N TYR A 41 -2.49 -0.64 18.85
CA TYR A 41 -2.01 0.56 18.18
C TYR A 41 -1.42 0.24 16.78
N TRP A 42 -0.76 -0.91 16.63
CA TRP A 42 -0.14 -1.30 15.35
C TRP A 42 -1.14 -1.92 14.37
N ILE A 43 -2.22 -2.51 14.88
CA ILE A 43 -3.23 -3.24 14.10
C ILE A 43 -4.57 -2.49 14.09
N SER A 44 -4.76 -1.47 14.95
CA SER A 44 -5.98 -0.69 14.94
C SER A 44 -6.17 0.00 13.58
N GLU A 45 -7.37 -0.15 13.06
CA GLU A 45 -7.83 0.63 11.91
C GLU A 45 -7.53 2.13 12.15
N PRO A 46 -7.16 2.89 11.10
CA PRO A 46 -6.93 4.32 11.22
C PRO A 46 -8.09 5.01 11.93
N PRO A 47 -7.82 6.01 12.76
CA PRO A 47 -8.85 6.64 13.59
C PRO A 47 -10.02 7.12 12.74
N ASN A 48 -11.23 7.00 13.29
CA ASN A 48 -12.54 7.27 12.66
C ASN A 48 -12.71 8.64 11.94
N VAL A 49 -11.70 9.50 11.98
CA VAL A 49 -11.67 10.77 11.26
C VAL A 49 -11.88 10.58 9.75
N ILE A 50 -11.37 9.46 9.22
CA ILE A 50 -11.54 9.11 7.80
C ILE A 50 -12.98 8.61 7.54
N LYS A 51 -13.59 7.93 8.50
CA LYS A 51 -14.99 7.48 8.39
C LYS A 51 -15.99 8.66 8.32
N VAL A 52 -15.66 9.79 8.95
CA VAL A 52 -16.52 10.98 8.92
C VAL A 52 -16.42 11.74 7.60
N MET A 53 -15.25 11.69 6.92
CA MET A 53 -15.10 12.28 5.59
C MET A 53 -15.62 11.36 4.46
N ALA A 54 -15.61 10.06 4.69
CA ALA A 54 -16.21 9.08 3.75
C ALA A 54 -17.74 9.03 3.86
N GLY A 55 -18.38 9.92 4.63
CA GLY A 55 -19.81 9.99 4.83
C GLY A 55 -20.40 8.59 5.00
N ASP A 56 -20.86 8.27 6.19
CA ASP A 56 -21.69 7.09 6.42
C ASP A 56 -23.04 7.31 5.70
N VAL A 57 -22.97 7.27 4.38
CA VAL A 57 -24.16 7.27 3.53
C VAL A 57 -24.63 5.84 3.60
N ASP A 58 -25.69 5.62 4.34
CA ASP A 58 -26.41 4.36 4.42
C ASP A 58 -26.88 3.99 2.99
N HIS A 59 -26.04 3.28 2.25
CA HIS A 59 -26.34 2.77 0.93
C HIS A 59 -27.21 1.52 1.05
N SER A 60 -28.34 1.64 1.69
CA SER A 60 -29.37 0.60 1.77
C SER A 60 -30.16 0.53 0.46
N GLY A 61 -29.51 0.09 -0.58
CA GLY A 61 -30.11 -0.23 -1.87
C GLY A 61 -29.19 0.04 -3.05
N PRO A 62 -29.30 -0.68 -4.16
CA PRO A 62 -28.63 -0.30 -5.37
C PRO A 62 -29.15 1.08 -5.81
N ALA A 63 -28.27 2.08 -5.84
CA ALA A 63 -28.63 3.37 -6.42
C ALA A 63 -29.10 3.13 -7.84
N GLU A 64 -30.34 3.55 -8.17
CA GLU A 64 -30.81 3.50 -9.54
C GLU A 64 -29.88 4.37 -10.38
N ALA A 65 -29.37 3.77 -11.47
CA ALA A 65 -28.51 4.50 -12.38
C ALA A 65 -29.27 5.71 -12.94
N THR A 66 -28.70 6.91 -12.81
CA THR A 66 -29.29 8.14 -13.39
C THR A 66 -29.35 8.09 -14.92
N GLY A 67 -28.71 7.08 -15.51
CA GLY A 67 -28.57 6.90 -16.94
C GLY A 67 -27.42 7.70 -17.58
N ILE A 68 -26.71 8.49 -16.80
CA ILE A 68 -25.54 9.22 -17.27
C ILE A 68 -24.32 8.28 -17.23
N THR A 69 -23.59 8.24 -18.34
CA THR A 69 -22.31 7.54 -18.40
C THR A 69 -21.19 8.56 -18.51
N ILE A 70 -20.29 8.53 -17.55
CA ILE A 70 -19.09 9.36 -17.49
C ILE A 70 -17.93 8.50 -17.97
N THR A 71 -17.23 8.91 -19.02
CA THR A 71 -16.01 8.23 -19.47
C THR A 71 -14.80 9.00 -18.96
N GLN A 72 -13.94 8.32 -18.22
CA GLN A 72 -12.73 8.88 -17.66
C GLN A 72 -11.51 8.20 -18.28
N ASN A 73 -10.65 8.99 -18.90
CA ASN A 73 -9.39 8.51 -19.45
C ASN A 73 -8.28 8.75 -18.44
N LEU A 74 -7.53 7.70 -18.10
CA LEU A 74 -6.39 7.73 -17.19
C LEU A 74 -5.18 7.11 -17.87
N SER A 75 -4.03 7.75 -17.70
CA SER A 75 -2.75 7.24 -18.11
C SER A 75 -1.86 7.06 -16.89
N PHE A 76 -1.31 5.87 -16.67
CA PHE A 76 -0.26 5.67 -15.67
C PHE A 76 1.05 6.28 -16.16
N LEU A 77 1.67 7.07 -15.31
CA LEU A 77 2.99 7.65 -15.53
C LEU A 77 3.89 7.39 -14.33
N GLU A 78 5.17 7.20 -14.58
CA GLU A 78 6.19 6.97 -13.56
C GLU A 78 7.34 7.94 -13.74
N SER A 79 7.89 8.40 -12.60
CA SER A 79 9.18 9.10 -12.64
C SER A 79 10.30 8.12 -13.02
N ALA A 80 11.36 8.65 -13.64
CA ALA A 80 12.51 7.84 -14.07
C ALA A 80 13.24 7.10 -12.91
N ASP A 81 13.06 7.57 -11.68
CA ASP A 81 13.60 6.96 -10.47
C ASP A 81 12.60 6.05 -9.75
N PHE A 82 11.41 5.80 -10.34
CA PHE A 82 10.32 4.98 -9.79
C PHE A 82 9.80 5.42 -8.41
N ARG A 83 10.05 6.66 -8.01
CA ARG A 83 9.59 7.18 -6.71
C ARG A 83 8.20 7.79 -6.75
N SER A 84 7.74 8.11 -7.94
CA SER A 84 6.44 8.74 -8.15
C SER A 84 5.65 7.97 -9.19
N LEU A 85 4.43 7.64 -8.84
CA LEU A 85 3.41 7.10 -9.72
C LEU A 85 2.27 8.09 -9.77
N THR A 86 1.86 8.49 -10.95
CA THR A 86 0.82 9.50 -11.15
C THR A 86 -0.12 9.10 -12.27
N PHE A 87 -1.26 9.79 -12.33
CA PHE A 87 -2.18 9.71 -13.45
C PHE A 87 -2.14 10.98 -14.28
N ASN A 88 -2.15 10.82 -15.60
CA ASN A 88 -2.32 11.83 -16.65
C ASN A 88 -1.20 12.87 -16.78
N ALA A 89 -0.49 13.21 -15.75
CA ALA A 89 0.63 14.15 -15.79
C ALA A 89 1.64 13.81 -14.69
N MET A 90 2.85 14.33 -14.80
CA MET A 90 3.87 14.17 -13.76
C MET A 90 3.58 15.07 -12.56
N ILE A 91 4.24 14.78 -11.43
CA ILE A 91 4.14 15.62 -10.22
C ILE A 91 4.49 17.07 -10.62
N ASP A 92 3.73 18.01 -10.06
CA ASP A 92 3.83 19.45 -10.31
C ASP A 92 3.37 19.93 -11.70
N GLU A 93 2.82 19.03 -12.52
CA GLU A 93 2.22 19.40 -13.80
C GLU A 93 0.69 19.55 -13.69
N PRO A 94 0.07 20.41 -14.51
CA PRO A 94 -1.37 20.54 -14.55
C PRO A 94 -2.06 19.23 -14.97
N GLY A 95 -3.11 18.84 -14.26
CA GLY A 95 -3.89 17.64 -14.57
C GLY A 95 -3.37 16.36 -13.92
N VAL A 96 -2.33 16.44 -13.09
CA VAL A 96 -1.86 15.31 -12.30
C VAL A 96 -2.96 14.82 -11.35
N ASN A 97 -3.17 13.50 -11.29
CA ASN A 97 -4.11 12.84 -10.38
C ASN A 97 -5.48 13.53 -10.35
N PRO A 98 -6.23 13.51 -11.45
CA PRO A 98 -7.45 14.30 -11.57
C PRO A 98 -8.51 13.86 -10.54
N THR A 99 -9.18 14.83 -9.94
CA THR A 99 -10.39 14.57 -9.16
C THR A 99 -11.54 14.28 -10.11
N ILE A 100 -12.25 13.18 -9.87
CA ILE A 100 -13.38 12.76 -10.69
C ILE A 100 -14.65 12.99 -9.86
N GLU A 101 -15.50 13.90 -10.33
CA GLU A 101 -16.78 14.18 -9.71
C GLU A 101 -17.88 13.36 -10.38
N MET A 102 -18.72 12.73 -9.56
CA MET A 102 -19.84 11.92 -10.03
C MET A 102 -21.00 12.01 -9.05
N SER A 103 -22.20 11.77 -9.54
CA SER A 103 -23.41 11.67 -8.73
C SER A 103 -23.77 10.22 -8.45
N VAL A 104 -24.46 9.99 -7.34
CA VAL A 104 -24.96 8.66 -7.02
C VAL A 104 -25.90 8.19 -8.13
N GLY A 105 -25.62 7.01 -8.68
CA GLY A 105 -26.36 6.43 -9.78
C GLY A 105 -25.73 6.65 -11.17
N ASP A 106 -24.65 7.43 -11.28
CA ASP A 106 -23.89 7.54 -12.54
C ASP A 106 -23.10 6.26 -12.81
N LYS A 107 -22.97 5.90 -14.09
CA LYS A 107 -22.05 4.85 -14.53
C LYS A 107 -20.74 5.49 -14.93
N VAL A 108 -19.65 5.08 -14.29
CA VAL A 108 -18.30 5.51 -14.67
C VAL A 108 -17.62 4.40 -15.47
N VAL A 109 -17.03 4.77 -16.59
CA VAL A 109 -16.20 3.89 -17.42
C VAL A 109 -14.80 4.46 -17.43
N PHE A 110 -13.87 3.70 -16.93
CA PHE A 110 -12.45 4.04 -16.94
C PHE A 110 -11.77 3.43 -18.15
N ASN A 111 -11.14 4.26 -18.96
CA ASN A 111 -10.20 3.82 -19.98
C ASN A 111 -8.80 4.07 -19.43
N VAL A 112 -8.08 3.03 -19.12
CA VAL A 112 -6.76 3.14 -18.49
C VAL A 112 -5.68 2.69 -19.46
N VAL A 113 -4.66 3.50 -19.65
CA VAL A 113 -3.49 3.20 -20.46
C VAL A 113 -2.27 3.16 -19.54
N ASN A 114 -1.39 2.19 -19.74
CA ASN A 114 -0.12 2.13 -19.05
C ASN A 114 0.97 2.78 -19.93
N ASP A 115 1.18 4.08 -19.74
CA ASP A 115 2.27 4.84 -20.38
C ASP A 115 3.53 4.86 -19.51
N GLY A 116 3.52 4.12 -18.39
CA GLY A 116 4.68 3.90 -17.52
C GLY A 116 5.63 2.83 -18.05
N MET A 117 6.65 2.55 -17.25
CA MET A 117 7.69 1.56 -17.58
C MET A 117 7.49 0.24 -16.83
N SER A 118 6.65 0.21 -15.82
CA SER A 118 6.35 -0.96 -15.00
C SER A 118 5.00 -1.58 -15.30
N PHE A 119 4.70 -2.67 -14.64
CA PHE A 119 3.40 -3.35 -14.70
C PHE A 119 2.44 -2.72 -13.71
N HIS A 120 1.23 -2.37 -14.16
CA HIS A 120 0.22 -1.75 -13.32
C HIS A 120 -1.11 -2.48 -13.33
N ALA A 121 -1.83 -2.40 -12.22
CA ALA A 121 -3.22 -2.79 -12.11
C ALA A 121 -4.01 -1.60 -11.59
N PHE A 122 -5.27 -1.48 -11.99
CA PHE A 122 -6.17 -0.41 -11.57
C PHE A 122 -7.38 -0.99 -10.87
N GLY A 123 -7.85 -0.31 -9.86
CA GLY A 123 -9.09 -0.62 -9.16
C GLY A 123 -9.55 0.57 -8.33
N VAL A 124 -10.85 0.71 -8.17
CA VAL A 124 -11.43 1.73 -7.30
C VAL A 124 -11.56 1.19 -5.90
N THR A 125 -11.10 1.94 -4.92
CA THR A 125 -11.18 1.59 -3.49
C THR A 125 -12.00 2.63 -2.73
N LYS A 126 -12.58 2.22 -1.61
CA LYS A 126 -13.24 3.15 -0.67
C LYS A 126 -12.23 3.87 0.22
N ASP A 127 -11.06 3.29 0.39
CA ASP A 127 -10.01 3.77 1.27
C ASP A 127 -8.87 4.38 0.47
N THR A 128 -8.15 5.31 1.08
CA THR A 128 -7.06 6.05 0.44
C THR A 128 -5.79 5.23 0.28
N GLU A 129 -5.68 4.07 0.91
CA GLU A 129 -4.48 3.25 0.87
C GLU A 129 -4.76 1.76 0.69
N GLY A 130 -3.99 1.14 -0.19
CA GLY A 130 -3.84 -0.29 -0.34
C GLY A 130 -4.88 -0.97 -1.24
N PHE A 131 -4.60 -2.23 -1.53
CA PHE A 131 -5.45 -3.10 -2.34
C PHE A 131 -6.64 -3.71 -1.56
N ALA A 132 -6.71 -3.46 -0.26
CA ALA A 132 -7.83 -3.87 0.56
C ALA A 132 -9.04 -2.98 0.27
N GLY A 133 -10.16 -3.59 -0.08
CA GLY A 133 -11.41 -2.86 -0.30
C GLY A 133 -11.65 -2.39 -1.73
N ILE A 134 -11.01 -3.00 -2.72
CA ILE A 134 -11.35 -2.79 -4.13
C ILE A 134 -12.85 -3.10 -4.33
N ILE A 135 -13.55 -2.17 -4.95
CA ILE A 135 -14.97 -2.33 -5.27
C ILE A 135 -15.07 -3.40 -6.37
N PRO A 136 -15.79 -4.52 -6.13
CA PRO A 136 -15.91 -5.59 -7.10
C PRO A 136 -16.43 -5.08 -8.46
N GLY A 137 -15.76 -5.47 -9.54
CA GLY A 137 -16.09 -5.06 -10.90
C GLY A 137 -15.50 -3.72 -11.33
N SER A 138 -14.67 -3.11 -10.49
CA SER A 138 -13.89 -1.91 -10.84
C SER A 138 -12.44 -2.22 -11.23
N GLU A 139 -12.06 -3.49 -11.20
CA GLU A 139 -10.69 -3.90 -11.52
C GLU A 139 -10.46 -3.86 -13.03
N ILE A 140 -9.42 -3.15 -13.43
CA ILE A 140 -8.84 -3.21 -14.76
C ILE A 140 -7.46 -3.83 -14.61
N ALA A 141 -7.29 -5.05 -15.07
CA ALA A 141 -6.15 -5.88 -14.78
C ALA A 141 -5.98 -6.18 -13.25
N ALA A 142 -5.46 -7.33 -12.96
CA ALA A 142 -5.19 -7.78 -11.60
C ALA A 142 -3.68 -7.86 -11.36
N PRO A 143 -3.22 -7.90 -10.11
CA PRO A 143 -1.81 -8.14 -9.82
C PRO A 143 -1.24 -9.42 -10.43
N THR A 144 -2.11 -10.42 -10.70
CA THR A 144 -1.74 -11.68 -11.37
C THR A 144 -1.71 -11.58 -12.89
N ASN A 145 -2.32 -10.54 -13.46
CA ASN A 145 -2.34 -10.25 -14.90
C ASN A 145 -2.40 -8.73 -15.11
N PRO A 146 -1.32 -8.01 -14.78
CA PRO A 146 -1.28 -6.56 -14.86
C PRO A 146 -1.17 -6.05 -16.30
N LEU A 147 -1.52 -4.78 -16.51
CA LEU A 147 -1.23 -4.07 -17.76
C LEU A 147 0.27 -3.88 -17.90
N LYS A 148 0.81 -4.32 -19.03
CA LYS A 148 2.20 -4.05 -19.42
C LYS A 148 2.35 -2.62 -19.96
N PRO A 149 3.58 -2.10 -20.01
CA PRO A 149 3.85 -0.84 -20.71
C PRO A 149 3.24 -0.81 -22.11
N GLY A 150 2.46 0.23 -22.41
CA GLY A 150 1.76 0.42 -23.67
C GLY A 150 0.43 -0.34 -23.79
N GLU A 151 0.03 -1.16 -22.82
CA GLU A 151 -1.27 -1.82 -22.81
C GLU A 151 -2.36 -0.92 -22.22
N SER A 152 -3.59 -1.18 -22.62
CA SER A 152 -4.78 -0.48 -22.12
C SER A 152 -5.85 -1.45 -21.67
N GLY A 153 -6.75 -0.97 -20.78
CA GLY A 153 -7.90 -1.70 -20.29
C GLY A 153 -9.11 -0.78 -20.08
N ILE A 154 -10.29 -1.37 -19.99
CA ILE A 154 -11.58 -0.70 -19.74
C ILE A 154 -12.30 -1.42 -18.62
#